data_f7e493c4c06af6a96447216f0a72518e
#
_entry.id   f7e493c4c06af6a96447216f0a72518e
#
_cell.length_a   1.000
_cell.length_b   1.000
_cell.length_c   1.000
_cell.angle_alpha   90.00
_cell.angle_beta   90.00
_cell.angle_gamma   90.00
#
_symmetry.space_group_name_H-M   'P 1'
#
loop_
_entity.id
_entity.type
_entity.pdbx_description
1 polymer ?
#
loop_
_entity_poly.entity_id
_entity_poly.type
_entity_poly.pdbx_seq_one_letter_code
_entity_poly.pdbx_strand_id
1 'polypeptide(L)'
;MMNRKKKIVIVGGGLAGLALAMKFCERNGEATVVSYQSLKRSHSVCAQGGINAAIDAKNEGDTPEKHFYDTIKGGDFLAHQPLVRDMCYQAPTIIHLMDR
;
A
#
# COMPACT_ATOMS: atom_id res chain seq x y z
N MET A 1 19.75 30.62 1.47
CA MET A 1 19.82 29.40 0.62
C MET A 1 18.41 29.04 0.15
N MET A 2 18.19 29.05 -1.15
CA MET A 2 16.94 28.54 -1.69
C MET A 2 16.84 27.04 -1.39
N ASN A 3 15.86 26.66 -0.58
CA ASN A 3 15.62 25.26 -0.25
C ASN A 3 15.05 24.56 -1.52
N ARG A 4 15.96 23.97 -2.30
CA ARG A 4 15.60 23.29 -3.55
C ARG A 4 14.76 22.08 -3.19
N LYS A 5 13.47 22.07 -3.52
CA LYS A 5 12.61 20.91 -3.35
C LYS A 5 13.24 19.70 -4.04
N LYS A 6 13.29 18.58 -3.36
CA LYS A 6 13.72 17.31 -3.97
C LYS A 6 12.67 16.89 -5.01
N LYS A 7 13.13 16.40 -6.16
CA LYS A 7 12.27 15.94 -7.25
C LYS A 7 12.50 14.46 -7.50
N ILE A 8 11.42 13.73 -7.73
CA ILE A 8 11.48 12.32 -8.13
C ILE A 8 10.58 12.06 -9.33
N VAL A 9 10.96 11.07 -10.11
CA VAL A 9 10.12 10.50 -11.17
C VAL A 9 9.69 9.10 -10.75
N ILE A 10 8.40 8.85 -10.78
CA ILE A 10 7.79 7.56 -10.42
C ILE A 10 7.24 6.92 -11.69
N VAL A 11 7.73 5.76 -12.03
CA VAL A 11 7.25 4.98 -13.19
C VAL A 11 6.21 3.98 -12.72
N GLY A 12 4.97 4.22 -13.10
CA GLY A 12 3.82 3.41 -12.73
C GLY A 12 2.77 4.18 -11.94
N GLY A 13 1.56 4.30 -12.48
CA GLY A 13 0.42 5.03 -11.93
C GLY A 13 -0.58 4.16 -11.18
N GLY A 14 -0.16 3.00 -10.65
CA GLY A 14 -0.96 2.16 -9.78
C GLY A 14 -0.96 2.66 -8.33
N LEU A 15 -1.54 1.87 -7.42
CA LEU A 15 -1.68 2.24 -6.01
C LEU A 15 -0.33 2.54 -5.34
N ALA A 16 0.69 1.72 -5.60
CA ALA A 16 2.02 1.90 -5.02
C ALA A 16 2.68 3.22 -5.47
N GLY A 17 2.62 3.53 -6.78
CA GLY A 17 3.18 4.77 -7.32
C GLY A 17 2.47 6.01 -6.79
N LEU A 18 1.15 5.98 -6.68
CA LEU A 18 0.36 7.08 -6.14
C LEU A 18 0.59 7.26 -4.64
N ALA A 19 0.69 6.18 -3.87
CA ALA A 19 1.00 6.23 -2.44
C ALA A 19 2.39 6.85 -2.20
N LEU A 20 3.39 6.45 -3.00
CA LEU A 20 4.72 7.06 -2.95
C LEU A 20 4.68 8.55 -3.29
N ALA A 21 3.96 8.94 -4.35
CA ALA A 21 3.82 10.34 -4.73
C ALA A 21 3.22 11.18 -3.60
N MET A 22 2.13 10.71 -3.00
CA MET A 22 1.50 11.36 -1.85
C MET A 22 2.49 11.55 -0.69
N LYS A 23 3.13 10.46 -0.25
CA LYS A 23 4.07 10.50 0.88
C LYS A 23 5.27 11.38 0.62
N PHE A 24 5.76 11.44 -0.61
CA PHE A 24 6.87 12.31 -0.99
C PHE A 24 6.47 13.79 -1.00
N CYS A 25 5.28 14.10 -1.51
CA CYS A 25 4.74 15.47 -1.52
C CYS A 25 4.43 15.96 -0.10
N GLU A 26 3.90 15.11 0.80
CA GLU A 26 3.71 15.45 2.22
C GLU A 26 5.01 15.88 2.92
N ARG A 27 6.18 15.43 2.40
CA ARG A 27 7.52 15.79 2.88
C ARG A 27 8.15 16.94 2.09
N ASN A 28 7.33 17.81 1.50
CA ASN A 28 7.78 18.95 0.68
C ASN A 28 8.59 18.57 -0.56
N GLY A 29 8.45 17.34 -1.07
CA GLY A 29 9.00 16.91 -2.35
C GLY A 29 8.10 17.27 -3.53
N GLU A 30 8.62 17.09 -4.74
CA GLU A 30 7.89 17.22 -6.00
C GLU A 30 7.99 15.90 -6.75
N ALA A 31 6.87 15.28 -7.07
CA ALA A 31 6.81 13.98 -7.74
C ALA A 31 6.17 14.11 -9.13
N THR A 32 6.79 13.49 -10.12
CA THR A 32 6.21 13.30 -11.45
C THR A 32 5.89 11.83 -11.63
N VAL A 33 4.63 11.49 -11.88
CA VAL A 33 4.20 10.12 -12.14
C VAL A 33 4.08 9.90 -13.64
N VAL A 34 4.80 8.92 -14.16
CA VAL A 34 4.76 8.49 -15.56
C VAL A 34 4.02 7.17 -15.65
N SER A 35 2.96 7.11 -16.46
CA SER A 35 2.13 5.92 -16.62
C SER A 35 1.88 5.64 -18.10
N TYR A 36 1.93 4.35 -18.48
CA TYR A 36 1.63 3.91 -19.84
C TYR A 36 0.18 4.20 -20.24
N GLN A 37 -0.74 4.18 -19.28
CA GLN A 37 -2.16 4.45 -19.50
C GLN A 37 -2.71 5.43 -18.46
N SER A 38 -3.92 5.93 -18.69
CA SER A 38 -4.61 6.76 -17.70
C SER A 38 -4.64 6.10 -16.32
N LEU A 39 -4.41 6.87 -15.27
CA LEU A 39 -4.44 6.39 -13.87
C LEU A 39 -5.74 5.67 -13.54
N LYS A 40 -6.87 6.11 -14.11
CA LYS A 40 -8.19 5.50 -13.94
C LYS A 40 -8.30 4.10 -14.56
N ARG A 41 -7.35 3.70 -15.39
CA ARG A 41 -7.28 2.36 -16.02
C ARG A 41 -6.19 1.49 -15.42
N SER A 42 -5.54 1.92 -14.34
CA SER A 42 -4.55 1.08 -13.66
C SER A 42 -5.21 -0.18 -13.09
N HIS A 43 -4.47 -1.26 -12.98
CA HIS A 43 -4.95 -2.52 -12.38
C HIS A 43 -5.49 -2.31 -10.96
N SER A 44 -4.87 -1.40 -10.19
CA SER A 44 -5.34 -1.08 -8.84
C SER A 44 -6.75 -0.48 -8.82
N VAL A 45 -7.09 0.38 -9.79
CA VAL A 45 -8.44 0.97 -9.91
C VAL A 45 -9.44 -0.05 -10.45
N CYS A 46 -9.01 -0.93 -11.36
CA CYS A 46 -9.86 -1.96 -11.95
C CYS A 46 -10.07 -3.18 -11.04
N ALA A 47 -9.30 -3.30 -9.95
CA ALA A 47 -9.44 -4.39 -8.99
C ALA A 47 -10.80 -4.33 -8.28
N GLN A 48 -11.44 -5.48 -8.12
CA GLN A 48 -12.76 -5.61 -7.49
C GLN A 48 -12.75 -6.50 -6.25
N GLY A 49 -11.59 -7.07 -5.89
CA GLY A 49 -11.45 -8.03 -4.79
C GLY A 49 -11.38 -7.41 -3.38
N GLY A 50 -11.25 -6.10 -3.29
CA GLY A 50 -11.07 -5.42 -2.02
C GLY A 50 -9.65 -5.52 -1.46
N ILE A 51 -9.50 -5.17 -0.19
CA ILE A 51 -8.24 -5.17 0.54
C ILE A 51 -8.43 -5.95 1.84
N ASN A 52 -7.52 -6.86 2.15
CA ASN A 52 -7.51 -7.59 3.41
C ASN A 52 -6.70 -6.83 4.47
N ALA A 53 -7.30 -6.64 5.63
CA ALA A 53 -6.65 -6.08 6.81
C ALA A 53 -7.34 -6.58 8.08
N ALA A 54 -6.56 -6.94 9.09
CA ALA A 54 -7.08 -7.41 10.37
C ALA A 54 -7.50 -6.22 11.25
N ILE A 55 -8.66 -5.62 10.97
CA ILE A 55 -9.22 -4.49 11.73
C ILE A 55 -10.25 -4.93 12.79
N ASP A 56 -10.55 -6.22 12.85
CA ASP A 56 -11.48 -6.85 13.79
C ASP A 56 -12.85 -6.14 13.91
N ALA A 57 -13.40 -5.70 12.78
CA ALA A 57 -14.64 -4.91 12.73
C ALA A 57 -15.87 -5.60 13.37
N LYS A 58 -15.82 -6.93 13.48
CA LYS A 58 -16.91 -7.73 14.07
C LYS A 58 -16.63 -8.25 15.48
N ASN A 59 -15.48 -7.89 16.07
CA ASN A 59 -15.02 -8.41 17.37
C ASN A 59 -14.95 -9.95 17.42
N GLU A 60 -14.50 -10.58 16.36
CA GLU A 60 -14.33 -12.04 16.25
C GLU A 60 -12.91 -12.49 16.64
N GLY A 61 -12.08 -11.57 17.11
CA GLY A 61 -10.71 -11.80 17.53
C GLY A 61 -9.73 -11.92 16.35
N ASP A 62 -9.97 -11.21 15.25
CA ASP A 62 -9.03 -11.12 14.14
C ASP A 62 -7.82 -10.26 14.55
N THR A 63 -6.61 -10.71 14.15
CA THR A 63 -5.37 -10.03 14.52
C THR A 63 -4.38 -10.02 13.35
N PRO A 64 -3.44 -9.06 13.33
CA PRO A 64 -2.36 -9.07 12.33
C PRO A 64 -1.53 -10.36 12.33
N GLU A 65 -1.35 -11.02 13.49
CA GLU A 65 -0.69 -12.33 13.58
C GLU A 65 -1.44 -13.41 12.82
N LYS A 66 -2.76 -13.48 12.99
CA LYS A 66 -3.60 -14.43 12.25
C LYS A 66 -3.52 -14.17 10.76
N HIS A 67 -3.67 -12.91 10.36
CA HIS A 67 -3.56 -12.49 8.97
C HIS A 67 -2.19 -12.87 8.39
N PHE A 68 -1.10 -12.65 9.12
CA PHE A 68 0.25 -13.05 8.72
C PHE A 68 0.37 -14.57 8.56
N TYR A 69 -0.06 -15.34 9.57
CA TYR A 69 0.01 -16.80 9.53
C TYR A 69 -0.79 -17.37 8.36
N ASP A 70 -2.01 -16.93 8.16
CA ASP A 70 -2.88 -17.40 7.08
C ASP A 70 -2.31 -17.05 5.70
N THR A 71 -1.69 -15.88 5.56
CA THR A 71 -1.03 -15.47 4.32
C THR A 71 0.18 -16.36 4.01
N ILE A 72 1.04 -16.64 5.00
CA ILE A 72 2.19 -17.52 4.83
C ILE A 72 1.76 -18.95 4.51
N LYS A 73 0.79 -19.48 5.24
CA LYS A 73 0.24 -20.81 5.02
C LYS A 73 -0.43 -20.95 3.66
N GLY A 74 -1.23 -19.95 3.26
CA GLY A 74 -1.89 -19.92 1.95
C GLY A 74 -0.90 -19.85 0.77
N GLY A 75 0.31 -19.34 0.99
CA GLY A 75 1.42 -19.33 0.04
C GLY A 75 2.38 -20.53 0.17
N ASP A 76 1.95 -21.62 0.79
CA ASP A 76 2.76 -22.83 1.02
C ASP A 76 4.14 -22.56 1.66
N PHE A 77 4.23 -21.55 2.51
CA PHE A 77 5.46 -21.10 3.19
C PHE A 77 6.60 -20.67 2.24
N LEU A 78 6.30 -20.37 0.98
CA LEU A 78 7.30 -19.96 -0.02
C LEU A 78 7.59 -18.45 0.00
N ALA A 79 6.74 -17.66 0.62
CA ALA A 79 6.88 -16.20 0.65
C ALA A 79 8.05 -15.75 1.55
N HIS A 80 8.58 -14.55 1.26
CA HIS A 80 9.57 -13.89 2.12
C HIS A 80 8.87 -13.36 3.37
N GLN A 81 8.92 -14.14 4.45
CA GLN A 81 8.12 -13.94 5.66
C GLN A 81 8.25 -12.55 6.31
N PRO A 82 9.47 -11.94 6.45
CA PRO A 82 9.59 -10.59 7.02
C PRO A 82 8.76 -9.54 6.29
N LEU A 83 8.76 -9.55 4.95
CA LEU A 83 7.99 -8.60 4.14
C LEU A 83 6.48 -8.83 4.28
N VAL A 84 6.04 -10.10 4.31
CA VAL A 84 4.62 -10.44 4.52
C VAL A 84 4.17 -10.00 5.90
N ARG A 85 5.01 -10.19 6.93
CA ARG A 85 4.72 -9.72 8.28
C ARG A 85 4.52 -8.21 8.32
N ASP A 86 5.45 -7.45 7.76
CA ASP A 86 5.36 -5.99 7.71
C ASP A 86 4.09 -5.53 7.00
N MET A 87 3.74 -6.14 5.88
CA MET A 87 2.51 -5.88 5.14
C MET A 87 1.27 -6.10 6.02
N CYS A 88 1.14 -7.25 6.66
CA CYS A 88 -0.03 -7.61 7.49
C CYS A 88 -0.19 -6.68 8.70
N TYR A 89 0.93 -6.28 9.33
CA TYR A 89 0.89 -5.37 10.48
C TYR A 89 0.61 -3.92 10.10
N GLN A 90 1.00 -3.48 8.91
CA GLN A 90 0.70 -2.13 8.41
C GLN A 90 -0.70 -2.01 7.80
N ALA A 91 -1.30 -3.10 7.32
CA ALA A 91 -2.58 -3.09 6.62
C ALA A 91 -3.70 -2.34 7.37
N PRO A 92 -3.93 -2.54 8.68
CA PRO A 92 -4.96 -1.80 9.41
C PRO A 92 -4.76 -0.27 9.37
N THR A 93 -3.51 0.18 9.55
CA THR A 93 -3.17 1.61 9.49
C THR A 93 -3.43 2.20 8.11
N ILE A 94 -3.10 1.44 7.06
CA ILE A 94 -3.31 1.87 5.67
C ILE A 94 -4.81 2.02 5.36
N ILE A 95 -5.65 1.08 5.80
CA ILE A 95 -7.11 1.18 5.63
C ILE A 95 -7.65 2.46 6.29
N HIS A 96 -7.24 2.74 7.52
CA HIS A 96 -7.66 3.98 8.21
C HIS A 96 -7.16 5.25 7.53
N LEU A 97 -6.00 5.22 6.87
CA LEU A 97 -5.49 6.34 6.08
C LEU A 97 -6.29 6.57 4.79
N MET A 98 -6.79 5.49 4.17
CA MET A 98 -7.59 5.57 2.94
C MET A 98 -9.01 6.04 3.17
N ASP A 99 -9.52 5.94 4.40
CA ASP A 99 -10.88 6.35 4.79
C ASP A 99 -10.97 7.84 5.16
N ARG A 100 -9.90 8.59 5.04
CA ARG A 100 -9.84 10.05 5.31
C ARG A 100 -10.01 10.86 4.05
#